data_aa80f6e1013b872a8decb6e9a34c6464
#
_entry.id   aa80f6e1013b872a8decb6e9a34c6464
#
_cell.length_a   1.000
_cell.length_b   1.000
_cell.length_c   1.000
_cell.angle_alpha   90.00
_cell.angle_beta   90.00
_cell.angle_gamma   90.00
#
_symmetry.space_group_name_H-M   'P 1'
#
loop_
_entity.id
_entity.type
_entity.pdbx_description
1 polymer ?
#
loop_
_entity_poly.entity_id
_entity_poly.type
_entity_poly.pdbx_seq_one_letter_code
_entity_poly.pdbx_strand_id
1 'polypeptide(L)'
;VFNPLRNWFVLFTPFGLGFTIVILLLICLITKKGYIFFSGYKFIRDPRGFDILPDATHGSSGFLTKKELEEFLELGSVAEVRGMMLGKWKKHPDDPDKYAAYVAHRMVPGDNNNLLCIGAPGSGKSRGFIIPFLLGCAQRGESVFVTDPKAELFEKMAPYFTKHGYCVRAVNFLDMAHSDGWNCLYSLDQETQLVQTVANTIIQNTSGPKEAD
;
A
#
# COMPACT_ATOMS: atom_id res chain seq x y z
N VAL A 1 -35.70 -36.23 -46.13
CA VAL A 1 -36.15 -35.44 -45.01
C VAL A 1 -35.40 -35.94 -43.77
N PHE A 2 -34.44 -35.16 -43.25
CA PHE A 2 -33.65 -35.51 -42.09
C PHE A 2 -34.52 -35.30 -40.84
N ASN A 3 -34.91 -36.37 -40.16
CA ASN A 3 -35.69 -36.31 -38.94
C ASN A 3 -34.71 -36.53 -37.75
N PRO A 4 -34.28 -35.49 -37.03
CA PRO A 4 -33.26 -35.58 -35.98
C PRO A 4 -33.75 -36.45 -34.80
N LEU A 5 -35.05 -36.59 -34.60
CA LEU A 5 -35.60 -37.36 -33.48
C LEU A 5 -35.58 -38.87 -33.73
N ARG A 6 -35.46 -39.33 -34.99
CA ARG A 6 -35.49 -40.77 -35.36
C ARG A 6 -34.14 -41.45 -34.97
N ASN A 7 -33.09 -40.72 -34.82
CA ASN A 7 -31.75 -41.25 -34.56
C ASN A 7 -31.34 -41.21 -33.08
N TRP A 8 -32.21 -40.80 -32.17
CA TRP A 8 -31.92 -40.77 -30.75
C TRP A 8 -31.52 -42.13 -30.16
N PHE A 9 -32.04 -43.20 -30.71
CA PHE A 9 -31.72 -44.58 -30.31
C PHE A 9 -30.24 -44.94 -30.59
N VAL A 10 -29.58 -44.26 -31.50
CA VAL A 10 -28.15 -44.49 -31.80
C VAL A 10 -27.27 -44.04 -30.59
N LEU A 11 -27.73 -43.07 -29.82
CA LEU A 11 -27.04 -42.63 -28.61
C LEU A 11 -27.02 -43.68 -27.50
N PHE A 12 -27.99 -44.61 -27.49
CA PHE A 12 -28.08 -45.69 -26.50
C PHE A 12 -27.40 -46.99 -26.98
N THR A 13 -26.86 -47.01 -28.18
CA THR A 13 -26.01 -48.12 -28.61
C THR A 13 -24.64 -48.02 -27.91
N PRO A 14 -23.90 -49.11 -27.67
CA PRO A 14 -22.58 -49.09 -27.06
C PRO A 14 -21.63 -48.14 -27.79
N PHE A 15 -21.76 -48.00 -29.09
CA PHE A 15 -20.97 -47.06 -29.91
C PHE A 15 -21.39 -45.60 -29.70
N GLY A 16 -22.67 -45.32 -29.60
CA GLY A 16 -23.22 -43.99 -29.35
C GLY A 16 -22.89 -43.50 -27.92
N LEU A 17 -22.99 -44.39 -26.94
CA LEU A 17 -22.56 -44.10 -25.56
C LEU A 17 -21.07 -43.77 -25.47
N GLY A 18 -20.19 -44.52 -26.16
CA GLY A 18 -18.77 -44.20 -26.22
C GLY A 18 -18.50 -42.84 -26.85
N PHE A 19 -19.20 -42.49 -27.92
CA PHE A 19 -19.05 -41.22 -28.62
C PHE A 19 -19.53 -40.02 -27.75
N THR A 20 -20.68 -40.18 -27.04
CA THR A 20 -21.16 -39.15 -26.10
C THR A 20 -20.25 -38.94 -24.93
N ILE A 21 -19.66 -40.01 -24.40
CA ILE A 21 -18.66 -39.90 -23.32
C ILE A 21 -17.41 -39.13 -23.79
N VAL A 22 -16.94 -39.43 -25.03
CA VAL A 22 -15.78 -38.70 -25.60
C VAL A 22 -16.09 -37.23 -25.84
N ILE A 23 -17.29 -36.90 -26.33
CA ILE A 23 -17.70 -35.48 -26.51
C ILE A 23 -17.81 -34.77 -25.16
N LEU A 24 -18.40 -35.40 -24.15
CA LEU A 24 -18.49 -34.84 -22.80
C LEU A 24 -17.11 -34.62 -22.18
N LEU A 25 -16.17 -35.55 -22.37
CA LEU A 25 -14.80 -35.42 -21.96
C LEU A 25 -14.09 -34.27 -22.69
N LEU A 26 -14.31 -34.13 -24.01
CA LEU A 26 -13.78 -33.01 -24.79
C LEU A 26 -14.35 -31.66 -24.35
N ILE A 27 -15.65 -31.58 -24.11
CA ILE A 27 -16.29 -30.37 -23.56
C ILE A 27 -15.76 -30.08 -22.17
N CYS A 28 -15.54 -31.07 -21.33
CA CYS A 28 -14.95 -30.93 -20.00
C CYS A 28 -13.50 -30.45 -20.05
N LEU A 29 -12.72 -30.89 -21.03
CA LEU A 29 -11.34 -30.41 -21.25
C LEU A 29 -11.29 -28.98 -21.78
N ILE A 30 -12.23 -28.57 -22.61
CA ILE A 30 -12.28 -27.23 -23.21
C ILE A 30 -12.86 -26.20 -22.23
N THR A 31 -13.78 -26.61 -21.36
CA THR A 31 -14.36 -25.71 -20.36
C THR A 31 -13.47 -25.56 -19.16
N LYS A 32 -13.40 -24.33 -18.57
CA LYS A 32 -12.63 -24.06 -17.34
C LYS A 32 -12.98 -25.04 -16.20
N LYS A 33 -14.21 -25.51 -16.11
CA LYS A 33 -14.66 -26.51 -15.12
C LYS A 33 -14.02 -27.89 -15.33
N GLY A 34 -13.83 -28.31 -16.58
CA GLY A 34 -13.08 -29.53 -16.88
C GLY A 34 -11.62 -29.46 -16.54
N TYR A 35 -10.98 -28.32 -16.78
CA TYR A 35 -9.59 -28.07 -16.38
C TYR A 35 -9.42 -28.20 -14.88
N ILE A 36 -10.34 -27.68 -14.08
CA ILE A 36 -10.32 -27.81 -12.61
C ILE A 36 -10.44 -29.27 -12.17
N PHE A 37 -11.30 -30.05 -12.83
CA PHE A 37 -11.49 -31.46 -12.48
C PHE A 37 -10.26 -32.33 -12.79
N PHE A 38 -9.58 -32.07 -13.91
CA PHE A 38 -8.39 -32.82 -14.33
C PHE A 38 -7.07 -32.29 -13.74
N SER A 39 -7.02 -31.01 -13.33
CA SER A 39 -5.79 -30.43 -12.79
C SER A 39 -5.50 -30.80 -11.33
N GLY A 40 -6.39 -31.56 -10.70
CA GLY A 40 -6.19 -32.02 -9.31
C GLY A 40 -6.16 -30.89 -8.29
N TYR A 41 -6.74 -29.74 -8.57
CA TYR A 41 -6.84 -28.64 -7.63
C TYR A 41 -7.56 -29.08 -6.35
N LYS A 42 -6.81 -29.19 -5.27
CA LYS A 42 -7.37 -29.38 -3.93
C LYS A 42 -7.97 -28.05 -3.49
N PHE A 43 -9.29 -28.02 -3.32
CA PHE A 43 -9.94 -26.92 -2.62
C PHE A 43 -9.34 -26.83 -1.21
N ILE A 44 -8.77 -25.67 -0.88
CA ILE A 44 -8.34 -25.39 0.49
C ILE A 44 -9.57 -24.89 1.21
N ARG A 45 -10.09 -25.68 2.13
CA ARG A 45 -11.23 -25.31 2.96
C ARG A 45 -10.77 -24.36 4.04
N ASP A 46 -11.24 -23.12 4.01
CA ASP A 46 -11.01 -22.14 5.08
C ASP A 46 -11.83 -22.55 6.31
N PRO A 47 -11.26 -22.46 7.54
CA PRO A 47 -11.98 -22.74 8.79
C PRO A 47 -13.28 -21.95 8.97
N ARG A 48 -13.42 -20.83 8.26
CA ARG A 48 -14.62 -19.98 8.24
C ARG A 48 -15.72 -20.46 7.29
N GLY A 49 -15.52 -21.60 6.59
CA GLY A 49 -16.51 -22.19 5.69
C GLY A 49 -16.46 -21.68 4.26
N PHE A 50 -15.44 -20.96 3.86
CA PHE A 50 -15.23 -20.54 2.47
C PHE A 50 -14.36 -21.55 1.72
N ASP A 51 -14.74 -21.85 0.48
CA ASP A 51 -13.90 -22.63 -0.42
C ASP A 51 -12.96 -21.69 -1.16
N ILE A 52 -11.65 -21.81 -0.91
CA ILE A 52 -10.64 -21.04 -1.63
C ILE A 52 -10.34 -21.78 -2.93
N LEU A 53 -10.77 -21.23 -4.05
CA LEU A 53 -10.33 -21.66 -5.37
C LEU A 53 -8.95 -21.08 -5.65
N PRO A 54 -7.97 -21.90 -6.03
CA PRO A 54 -6.67 -21.43 -6.48
C PRO A 54 -6.73 -20.86 -7.92
N ASP A 55 -7.85 -20.26 -8.27
CA ASP A 55 -8.13 -19.65 -9.56
C ASP A 55 -7.85 -18.14 -9.46
N ALA A 56 -6.89 -17.66 -10.24
CA ALA A 56 -6.53 -16.26 -10.33
C ALA A 56 -7.52 -15.40 -11.15
N THR A 57 -8.76 -15.85 -11.35
CA THR A 57 -9.77 -15.16 -12.17
C THR A 57 -10.04 -13.73 -11.70
N HIS A 58 -9.93 -13.48 -10.39
CA HIS A 58 -10.10 -12.17 -9.76
C HIS A 58 -8.78 -11.59 -9.21
N GLY A 59 -7.66 -12.13 -9.65
CA GLY A 59 -6.35 -11.83 -9.10
C GLY A 59 -5.99 -12.75 -7.94
N SER A 60 -4.70 -12.86 -7.68
CA SER A 60 -4.15 -13.56 -6.51
C SER A 60 -3.21 -12.62 -5.78
N SER A 61 -3.23 -12.67 -4.46
CA SER A 61 -2.25 -11.97 -3.62
C SER A 61 -1.42 -12.99 -2.86
N GLY A 62 -0.15 -12.69 -2.72
CA GLY A 62 0.80 -13.51 -1.98
C GLY A 62 1.89 -12.64 -1.39
N PHE A 63 2.76 -13.24 -0.59
CA PHE A 63 3.96 -12.55 -0.15
C PHE A 63 4.96 -12.51 -1.30
N LEU A 64 5.58 -11.33 -1.49
CA LEU A 64 6.63 -11.14 -2.48
C LEU A 64 7.79 -12.09 -2.24
N THR A 65 8.27 -12.71 -3.30
CA THR A 65 9.56 -13.41 -3.29
C THR A 65 10.70 -12.38 -3.18
N LYS A 66 11.90 -12.84 -2.75
CA LYS A 66 13.05 -11.94 -2.66
C LYS A 66 13.35 -11.25 -4.00
N LYS A 67 13.21 -11.95 -5.12
CA LYS A 67 13.45 -11.40 -6.46
C LYS A 67 12.47 -10.30 -6.84
N GLU A 68 11.19 -10.52 -6.61
CA GLU A 68 10.15 -9.51 -6.85
C GLU A 68 10.33 -8.32 -5.90
N LEU A 69 10.75 -8.57 -4.66
CA LEU A 69 10.98 -7.51 -3.69
C LEU A 69 12.15 -6.60 -4.12
N GLU A 70 13.24 -7.17 -4.66
CA GLU A 70 14.39 -6.40 -5.19
C GLU A 70 14.05 -5.57 -6.44
N GLU A 71 12.99 -5.92 -7.16
CA GLU A 71 12.51 -5.16 -8.32
C GLU A 71 11.84 -3.85 -7.90
N PHE A 72 11.06 -3.86 -6.82
CA PHE A 72 10.26 -2.72 -6.36
C PHE A 72 10.85 -1.97 -5.17
N LEU A 73 11.68 -2.62 -4.36
CA LEU A 73 12.21 -2.09 -3.12
C LEU A 73 13.74 -2.10 -3.10
N GLU A 74 14.30 -1.22 -2.29
CA GLU A 74 15.73 -1.22 -2.00
C GLU A 74 16.03 -2.13 -0.81
N LEU A 75 17.05 -2.96 -0.94
CA LEU A 75 17.60 -3.76 0.14
C LEU A 75 19.05 -3.34 0.42
N GLY A 76 19.34 -2.96 1.65
CA GLY A 76 20.69 -2.53 2.01
C GLY A 76 20.86 -2.29 3.51
N SER A 77 22.03 -1.83 3.91
CA SER A 77 22.28 -1.34 5.25
C SER A 77 21.60 0.03 5.48
N VAL A 78 21.42 0.43 6.74
CA VAL A 78 20.84 1.76 7.09
C VAL A 78 21.55 2.91 6.39
N ALA A 79 22.87 2.79 6.19
CA ALA A 79 23.68 3.84 5.55
C ALA A 79 23.53 3.86 4.01
N GLU A 80 23.15 2.74 3.40
CA GLU A 80 23.06 2.58 1.94
C GLU A 80 21.66 2.87 1.43
N VAL A 81 20.62 2.52 2.22
CA VAL A 81 19.24 2.70 1.84
C VAL A 81 18.86 4.18 1.87
N ARG A 82 18.45 4.71 0.73
CA ARG A 82 18.07 6.11 0.57
C ARG A 82 16.55 6.34 0.51
N GLY A 83 15.78 5.29 0.30
CA GLY A 83 14.34 5.35 0.23
C GLY A 83 13.65 5.42 1.59
N MET A 84 12.33 5.39 1.57
CA MET A 84 11.52 5.34 2.78
C MET A 84 11.64 3.95 3.41
N MET A 85 12.20 3.88 4.63
CA MET A 85 12.41 2.61 5.33
C MET A 85 11.08 1.99 5.76
N LEU A 86 10.79 0.80 5.25
CA LEU A 86 9.57 0.05 5.54
C LEU A 86 9.77 -1.01 6.63
N GLY A 87 10.97 -1.55 6.77
CA GLY A 87 11.24 -2.59 7.75
C GLY A 87 12.59 -3.26 7.59
N LYS A 88 12.71 -4.45 8.16
CA LYS A 88 13.91 -5.28 8.11
C LYS A 88 13.60 -6.61 7.43
N TRP A 89 14.46 -7.02 6.51
CA TRP A 89 14.40 -8.33 5.89
C TRP A 89 15.26 -9.34 6.67
N LYS A 90 14.67 -10.45 7.11
CA LYS A 90 15.40 -11.54 7.75
C LYS A 90 16.02 -12.46 6.72
N LYS A 91 17.29 -12.81 6.90
CA LYS A 91 17.96 -13.78 6.04
C LYS A 91 17.47 -15.21 6.30
N HIS A 92 17.20 -15.53 7.55
CA HIS A 92 16.62 -16.80 7.98
C HIS A 92 15.46 -16.54 8.94
N PRO A 93 14.32 -17.25 8.80
CA PRO A 93 13.17 -17.10 9.69
C PRO A 93 13.50 -17.42 11.15
N ASP A 94 14.41 -18.37 11.37
CA ASP A 94 14.74 -18.93 12.67
C ASP A 94 15.82 -18.16 13.44
N ASP A 95 16.46 -17.18 12.84
CA ASP A 95 17.49 -16.37 13.49
C ASP A 95 17.00 -14.92 13.65
N PRO A 96 16.48 -14.55 14.84
CA PRO A 96 15.92 -13.21 15.07
C PRO A 96 16.94 -12.10 15.01
N ASP A 97 18.22 -12.38 15.18
CA ASP A 97 19.30 -11.39 15.28
C ASP A 97 20.05 -11.17 13.95
N LYS A 98 19.90 -12.08 12.99
CA LYS A 98 20.53 -11.94 11.67
C LYS A 98 19.60 -11.32 10.63
N TYR A 99 19.60 -10.01 10.57
CA TYR A 99 18.95 -9.26 9.50
C TYR A 99 19.88 -9.15 8.31
N ALA A 100 19.40 -9.54 7.12
CA ALA A 100 20.19 -9.43 5.90
C ALA A 100 20.26 -7.99 5.38
N ALA A 101 19.16 -7.26 5.53
CA ALA A 101 19.03 -5.90 4.98
C ALA A 101 17.84 -5.16 5.57
N TYR A 102 17.86 -3.84 5.45
CA TYR A 102 16.68 -3.02 5.60
C TYR A 102 15.94 -2.95 4.27
N VAL A 103 14.63 -2.90 4.34
CA VAL A 103 13.76 -2.76 3.18
C VAL A 103 13.27 -1.33 3.13
N ALA A 104 13.50 -0.65 2.03
CA ALA A 104 13.00 0.69 1.81
C ALA A 104 12.26 0.80 0.47
N HIS A 105 11.25 1.65 0.45
CA HIS A 105 10.57 2.01 -0.78
C HIS A 105 11.51 2.85 -1.64
N ARG A 106 11.69 2.46 -2.90
CA ARG A 106 12.49 3.22 -3.86
C ARG A 106 11.73 4.52 -4.20
N MET A 107 12.35 5.65 -3.90
CA MET A 107 11.80 6.96 -4.24
C MET A 107 12.09 7.25 -5.71
N VAL A 108 11.16 6.90 -6.59
CA VAL A 108 11.26 7.16 -8.03
C VAL A 108 10.50 8.44 -8.36
N PRO A 109 11.11 9.41 -9.05
CA PRO A 109 10.40 10.60 -9.50
C PRO A 109 9.20 10.23 -10.38
N GLY A 110 8.03 10.76 -10.05
CA GLY A 110 6.78 10.49 -10.77
C GLY A 110 5.93 9.36 -10.20
N ASP A 111 6.47 8.55 -9.29
CA ASP A 111 5.69 7.53 -8.58
C ASP A 111 4.92 8.11 -7.40
N ASN A 112 3.85 7.42 -7.02
CA ASN A 112 3.09 7.75 -5.83
C ASN A 112 3.81 7.26 -4.57
N ASN A 113 4.43 8.19 -3.84
CA ASN A 113 5.16 7.91 -2.60
C ASN A 113 4.28 8.05 -1.34
N ASN A 114 2.96 8.11 -1.48
CA ASN A 114 2.05 8.17 -0.35
C ASN A 114 2.02 6.84 0.40
N LEU A 115 2.11 6.89 1.73
CA LEU A 115 2.06 5.72 2.58
C LEU A 115 1.03 5.90 3.70
N LEU A 116 0.17 4.90 3.88
CA LEU A 116 -0.80 4.85 4.96
C LEU A 116 -0.39 3.78 5.98
N CYS A 117 -0.06 4.20 7.20
CA CYS A 117 0.28 3.31 8.31
C CYS A 117 -0.88 3.21 9.30
N ILE A 118 -1.51 2.04 9.37
CA ILE A 118 -2.65 1.76 10.24
C ILE A 118 -2.19 0.86 11.40
N GLY A 119 -2.64 1.18 12.61
CA GLY A 119 -2.37 0.36 13.78
C GLY A 119 -3.09 0.87 15.03
N ALA A 120 -3.38 -0.01 15.97
CA ALA A 120 -4.00 0.33 17.25
C ALA A 120 -3.13 1.29 18.07
N PRO A 121 -3.69 2.02 19.05
CA PRO A 121 -2.90 2.76 20.03
C PRO A 121 -1.87 1.84 20.70
N GLY A 122 -0.64 2.33 20.88
CA GLY A 122 0.45 1.54 21.46
C GLY A 122 1.13 0.53 20.52
N SER A 123 0.67 0.34 19.29
CA SER A 123 1.27 -0.61 18.32
C SER A 123 2.67 -0.23 17.82
N GLY A 124 3.21 0.91 18.26
CA GLY A 124 4.55 1.34 17.92
C GLY A 124 4.68 2.09 16.59
N LYS A 125 3.58 2.59 15.99
CA LYS A 125 3.60 3.35 14.71
C LYS A 125 4.65 4.46 14.69
N SER A 126 4.68 5.30 15.73
CA SER A 126 5.64 6.42 15.82
C SER A 126 7.08 5.92 15.87
N ARG A 127 7.36 4.89 16.66
CA ARG A 127 8.71 4.32 16.80
C ARG A 127 9.14 3.48 15.60
N GLY A 128 8.22 2.69 15.06
CA GLY A 128 8.54 1.73 14.01
C GLY A 128 8.55 2.33 12.61
N PHE A 129 7.84 3.43 12.41
CA PHE A 129 7.72 4.01 11.07
C PHE A 129 7.99 5.53 11.04
N ILE A 130 7.27 6.36 11.83
CA ILE A 130 7.35 7.82 11.69
C ILE A 130 8.74 8.36 12.03
N ILE A 131 9.32 7.94 13.15
CA ILE A 131 10.66 8.38 13.54
C ILE A 131 11.74 7.95 12.53
N PRO A 132 11.81 6.66 12.10
CA PRO A 132 12.72 6.25 11.02
C PRO A 132 12.52 7.02 9.72
N PHE A 133 11.29 7.33 9.34
CA PHE A 133 10.99 8.15 8.18
C PHE A 133 11.57 9.57 8.30
N LEU A 134 11.32 10.24 9.42
CA LEU A 134 11.86 11.58 9.69
C LEU A 134 13.39 11.59 9.70
N LEU A 135 14.02 10.58 10.29
CA LEU A 135 15.48 10.44 10.24
C LEU A 135 15.99 10.29 8.81
N GLY A 136 15.28 9.49 7.98
CA GLY A 136 15.58 9.36 6.56
C GLY A 136 15.45 10.69 5.79
N CYS A 137 14.42 11.47 6.06
CA CYS A 137 14.25 12.81 5.48
C CYS A 137 15.43 13.73 5.86
N ALA A 138 15.84 13.70 7.12
CA ALA A 138 17.00 14.48 7.57
C ALA A 138 18.31 14.05 6.88
N GLN A 139 18.51 12.75 6.64
CA GLN A 139 19.68 12.25 5.93
C GLN A 139 19.69 12.67 4.45
N ARG A 140 18.52 12.79 3.83
CA ARG A 140 18.37 13.21 2.44
C ARG A 140 18.35 14.75 2.27
N GLY A 141 18.33 15.51 3.35
CA GLY A 141 18.24 16.97 3.30
C GLY A 141 16.84 17.50 2.93
N GLU A 142 15.79 16.70 3.14
CA GLU A 142 14.42 17.04 2.79
C GLU A 142 13.73 17.90 3.84
N SER A 143 12.93 18.87 3.40
CA SER A 143 12.04 19.60 4.30
C SER A 143 10.83 18.75 4.65
N VAL A 144 10.36 18.83 5.90
CA VAL A 144 9.23 18.06 6.38
C VAL A 144 8.19 18.95 7.04
N PHE A 145 6.92 18.58 6.85
CA PHE A 145 5.79 19.14 7.58
C PHE A 145 5.13 18.03 8.38
N VAL A 146 4.96 18.23 9.68
CA VAL A 146 4.45 17.20 10.59
C VAL A 146 3.27 17.74 11.38
N THR A 147 2.17 16.99 11.41
CA THR A 147 1.07 17.24 12.33
C THR A 147 1.26 16.36 13.57
N ASP A 148 1.49 16.97 14.72
CA ASP A 148 1.80 16.28 15.98
C ASP A 148 0.89 16.75 17.13
N PRO A 149 -0.33 16.21 17.24
CA PRO A 149 -1.30 16.65 18.26
C PRO A 149 -0.85 16.45 19.70
N LYS A 150 0.15 15.61 19.94
CA LYS A 150 0.66 15.25 21.27
C LYS A 150 2.02 15.85 21.58
N ALA A 151 2.63 16.56 20.63
CA ALA A 151 3.99 17.08 20.69
C ALA A 151 5.11 16.02 20.92
N GLU A 152 4.78 14.72 20.87
CA GLU A 152 5.75 13.64 21.11
C GLU A 152 6.86 13.59 20.05
N LEU A 153 6.53 13.89 18.79
CA LEU A 153 7.48 13.89 17.69
C LEU A 153 8.34 15.15 17.75
N PHE A 154 7.74 16.30 18.07
CA PHE A 154 8.46 17.55 18.25
C PHE A 154 9.52 17.44 19.35
N GLU A 155 9.14 16.96 20.54
CA GLU A 155 10.07 16.80 21.65
C GLU A 155 11.26 15.90 21.31
N LYS A 156 11.03 14.81 20.58
CA LYS A 156 12.08 13.82 20.24
C LYS A 156 12.93 14.22 19.05
N MET A 157 12.32 14.85 18.05
CA MET A 157 12.96 15.03 16.74
C MET A 157 13.46 16.46 16.51
N ALA A 158 12.87 17.49 17.14
CA ALA A 158 13.30 18.87 16.96
C ALA A 158 14.76 19.09 17.34
N PRO A 159 15.27 18.57 18.48
CA PRO A 159 16.70 18.70 18.83
C PRO A 159 17.62 18.04 17.79
N TYR A 160 17.19 16.90 17.22
CA TYR A 160 17.95 16.21 16.19
C TYR A 160 18.02 17.04 14.90
N PHE A 161 16.90 17.55 14.43
CA PHE A 161 16.84 18.39 13.22
C PHE A 161 17.64 19.67 13.39
N THR A 162 17.50 20.36 14.53
CA THR A 162 18.28 21.58 14.83
C THR A 162 19.79 21.30 14.81
N LYS A 163 20.23 20.19 15.42
CA LYS A 163 21.64 19.78 15.39
C LYS A 163 22.16 19.53 13.98
N HIS A 164 21.32 19.13 13.06
CA HIS A 164 21.65 18.89 11.64
C HIS A 164 21.43 20.13 10.76
N GLY A 165 21.26 21.31 11.34
CA GLY A 165 21.19 22.57 10.61
C GLY A 165 19.83 22.93 10.06
N TYR A 166 18.76 22.24 10.47
CA TYR A 166 17.40 22.56 10.06
C TYR A 166 16.83 23.73 10.86
N CYS A 167 16.08 24.59 10.18
CA CYS A 167 15.23 25.58 10.84
C CYS A 167 13.92 24.88 11.27
N VAL A 168 13.81 24.56 12.56
CA VAL A 168 12.61 23.94 13.12
C VAL A 168 11.65 25.01 13.58
N ARG A 169 10.41 24.95 13.13
CA ARG A 169 9.31 25.84 13.53
C ARG A 169 8.15 25.03 14.07
N ALA A 170 7.57 25.47 15.19
CA ALA A 170 6.42 24.83 15.80
C ALA A 170 5.27 25.82 15.94
N VAL A 171 4.16 25.58 15.23
CA VAL A 171 2.93 26.33 15.39
C VAL A 171 2.05 25.59 16.38
N ASN A 172 1.87 26.17 17.56
CA ASN A 172 1.14 25.56 18.67
C ASN A 172 -0.21 26.27 18.87
N PHE A 173 -1.29 25.64 18.47
CA PHE A 173 -2.65 26.17 18.62
C PHE A 173 -3.23 25.99 20.03
N LEU A 174 -2.63 25.14 20.86
CA LEU A 174 -3.07 24.90 22.24
C LEU A 174 -2.46 25.90 23.21
N ASP A 175 -1.23 26.31 22.95
CA ASP A 175 -0.50 27.30 23.75
C ASP A 175 0.18 28.30 22.80
N MET A 176 -0.57 29.31 22.44
CA MET A 176 -0.15 30.34 21.50
C MET A 176 1.01 31.20 22.04
N ALA A 177 1.20 31.26 23.39
CA ALA A 177 2.31 31.99 24.00
C ALA A 177 3.67 31.36 23.73
N HIS A 178 3.68 30.04 23.53
CA HIS A 178 4.89 29.25 23.21
C HIS A 178 4.89 28.75 21.75
N SER A 179 4.19 29.45 20.86
CA SER A 179 4.13 29.14 19.43
C SER A 179 5.09 30.01 18.63
N ASP A 180 5.74 29.43 17.64
CA ASP A 180 6.39 30.23 16.60
C ASP A 180 5.34 31.00 15.78
N GLY A 181 5.68 32.23 15.44
CA GLY A 181 4.87 33.01 14.52
C GLY A 181 5.05 32.53 13.08
N TRP A 182 3.95 32.48 12.35
CA TRP A 182 3.97 32.24 10.91
C TRP A 182 3.21 33.34 10.16
N ASN A 183 3.96 34.05 9.29
CA ASN A 183 3.38 35.08 8.44
C ASN A 183 3.06 34.47 7.07
N CYS A 184 1.81 34.10 6.83
CA CYS A 184 1.35 33.55 5.55
C CYS A 184 1.43 34.55 4.39
N LEU A 185 1.65 35.83 4.69
CA LEU A 185 1.72 36.91 3.69
C LEU A 185 3.16 37.25 3.28
N TYR A 186 4.16 36.65 3.93
CA TYR A 186 5.58 37.03 3.76
C TYR A 186 6.11 36.83 2.34
N SER A 187 5.58 35.87 1.59
CA SER A 187 6.07 35.49 0.25
C SER A 187 5.10 35.89 -0.87
N LEU A 188 4.10 36.74 -0.62
CA LEU A 188 3.07 37.06 -1.59
C LEU A 188 3.50 38.05 -2.68
N ASP A 189 4.66 38.71 -2.54
CA ASP A 189 5.10 39.77 -3.45
C ASP A 189 5.42 39.28 -4.87
N GLN A 190 5.57 37.98 -5.07
CA GLN A 190 6.13 37.43 -6.30
C GLN A 190 5.15 36.58 -7.14
N GLU A 191 4.01 36.14 -6.59
CA GLU A 191 3.09 35.24 -7.31
C GLU A 191 1.62 35.59 -7.11
N THR A 192 1.00 36.13 -8.15
CA THR A 192 -0.43 36.53 -8.14
C THR A 192 -1.38 35.37 -7.81
N GLN A 193 -1.05 34.14 -8.24
CA GLN A 193 -1.87 32.96 -7.93
C GLN A 193 -1.83 32.59 -6.43
N LEU A 194 -0.69 32.78 -5.79
CA LEU A 194 -0.54 32.54 -4.36
C LEU A 194 -1.38 33.51 -3.53
N VAL A 195 -1.44 34.78 -3.94
CA VAL A 195 -2.29 35.81 -3.32
C VAL A 195 -3.75 35.38 -3.32
N GLN A 196 -4.25 34.96 -4.50
CA GLN A 196 -5.64 34.50 -4.61
C GLN A 196 -5.91 33.25 -3.77
N THR A 197 -4.98 32.31 -3.75
CA THR A 197 -5.12 31.08 -2.95
C THR A 197 -5.18 31.38 -1.46
N VAL A 198 -4.29 32.24 -0.96
CA VAL A 198 -4.29 32.64 0.47
C VAL A 198 -5.56 33.42 0.82
N ALA A 199 -5.99 34.39 -0.03
CA ALA A 199 -7.20 35.14 0.18
C ALA A 199 -8.45 34.23 0.22
N ASN A 200 -8.58 33.32 -0.73
CA ASN A 200 -9.67 32.35 -0.77
C ASN A 200 -9.67 31.44 0.45
N THR A 201 -8.50 30.96 0.89
CA THR A 201 -8.36 30.11 2.06
C THR A 201 -8.81 30.86 3.34
N ILE A 202 -8.39 32.12 3.50
CA ILE A 202 -8.81 32.94 4.64
C ILE A 202 -10.33 33.16 4.59
N ILE A 203 -10.88 33.53 3.45
CA ILE A 203 -12.33 33.78 3.31
C ILE A 203 -13.13 32.51 3.61
N GLN A 204 -12.73 31.36 3.05
CA GLN A 204 -13.43 30.10 3.25
C GLN A 204 -13.41 29.62 4.71
N ASN A 205 -12.30 29.84 5.41
CA ASN A 205 -12.15 29.37 6.79
C ASN A 205 -12.69 30.37 7.83
N THR A 206 -12.89 31.67 7.45
CA THR A 206 -13.47 32.69 8.33
C THR A 206 -14.93 32.95 8.03
N SER A 207 -15.42 32.59 6.86
CA SER A 207 -16.87 32.64 6.57
C SER A 207 -17.54 31.52 7.36
N GLY A 208 -18.50 31.84 8.23
CA GLY A 208 -19.27 30.84 8.95
C GLY A 208 -20.00 29.85 8.01
N PRO A 209 -20.55 28.76 8.55
CA PRO A 209 -21.28 27.80 7.73
C PRO A 209 -22.32 28.55 6.91
N LYS A 210 -22.28 28.39 5.57
CA LYS A 210 -23.35 28.86 4.70
C LYS A 210 -24.58 28.10 5.14
N GLU A 211 -25.56 28.83 5.72
CA GLU A 211 -26.91 28.30 5.88
C GLU A 211 -27.34 27.82 4.49
N ALA A 212 -27.62 26.52 4.39
CA ALA A 212 -28.20 25.96 3.18
C ALA A 212 -29.63 26.44 3.11
N ASP A 213 -29.93 27.39 2.20
CA ASP A 213 -31.25 27.70 1.73
C ASP A 213 -31.87 26.53 0.97
#